data_34690ae66677329121ca42e23068cbaa
#
_entry.id   34690ae66677329121ca42e23068cbaa
#
_cell.length_a   1.000
_cell.length_b   1.000
_cell.length_c   1.000
_cell.angle_alpha   90.00
_cell.angle_beta   90.00
_cell.angle_gamma   90.00
#
_symmetry.space_group_name_H-M   'P 1'
#
loop_
_entity.id
_entity.type
_entity.pdbx_description
1 polymer ?
#
loop_
_entity_poly.entity_id
_entity_poly.type
_entity_poly.pdbx_seq_one_letter_code
_entity_poly.pdbx_strand_id
1 'polypeptide(L)'
;MKQAQHRFSSLAFVIGMAGLPVYIHAPKYFVDVYGVSLMSMGFVMFFLRLIDVFQDPLLGVIASKTARFGVLPLALSVGAMCVGMIMLFAIHSPISPLLWFAISLFLVFSGFSFAYIRSYAQGLINLGAQQQILLARWREVGTTLGICVAAILPTLLLLVSPNGYSSFAIFFCIIALVALVHVLSLIHI
;
A
#
# COMPACT_ATOMS: atom_id res chain seq x y z
N MET A 1 23.44 7.27 9.61
CA MET A 1 22.54 8.35 9.14
C MET A 1 22.08 8.16 7.69
N LYS A 2 22.94 8.03 6.68
CA LYS A 2 22.54 7.75 5.27
C LYS A 2 21.69 6.47 5.13
N GLN A 3 22.00 5.42 5.89
CA GLN A 3 21.23 4.15 5.86
C GLN A 3 19.77 4.27 6.31
N ALA A 4 19.46 5.12 7.30
CA ALA A 4 18.07 5.31 7.74
C ALA A 4 17.19 5.93 6.65
N GLN A 5 17.73 6.87 5.87
CA GLN A 5 17.01 7.58 4.81
C GLN A 5 16.59 6.62 3.68
N HIS A 6 17.48 5.73 3.24
CA HIS A 6 17.17 4.73 2.20
C HIS A 6 16.10 3.72 2.64
N ARG A 7 16.05 3.39 3.92
CA ARG A 7 15.10 2.41 4.48
C ARG A 7 13.68 2.98 4.55
N PHE A 8 13.54 4.25 4.91
CA PHE A 8 12.23 4.92 4.81
C PHE A 8 11.78 5.14 3.36
N SER A 9 12.72 5.34 2.44
CA SER A 9 12.41 5.42 1.00
C SER A 9 11.87 4.10 0.45
N SER A 10 12.40 2.93 0.87
CA SER A 10 11.88 1.63 0.42
C SER A 10 10.45 1.37 0.89
N LEU A 11 10.12 1.73 2.13
CA LEU A 11 8.75 1.64 2.63
C LEU A 11 7.81 2.60 1.88
N ALA A 12 8.26 3.84 1.65
CA ALA A 12 7.52 4.84 0.89
C ALA A 12 7.26 4.39 -0.56
N PHE A 13 8.20 3.66 -1.17
CA PHE A 13 8.03 3.04 -2.48
C PHE A 13 6.86 2.03 -2.47
N VAL A 14 6.81 1.13 -1.49
CA VAL A 14 5.71 0.16 -1.33
C VAL A 14 4.36 0.86 -1.12
N ILE A 15 4.33 1.89 -0.27
CA ILE A 15 3.14 2.70 -0.03
C ILE A 15 2.70 3.37 -1.35
N GLY A 16 3.63 3.93 -2.12
CA GLY A 16 3.34 4.52 -3.43
C GLY A 16 2.76 3.51 -4.42
N MET A 17 3.27 2.28 -4.44
CA MET A 17 2.76 1.22 -5.30
C MET A 17 1.31 0.81 -4.97
N ALA A 18 0.91 0.85 -3.70
CA ALA A 18 -0.43 0.48 -3.25
C ALA A 18 -1.46 1.62 -3.36
N GLY A 19 -1.02 2.83 -3.59
CA GLY A 19 -1.87 4.02 -3.67
C GLY A 19 -2.59 4.16 -5.01
N LEU A 20 -2.32 5.27 -5.70
CA LEU A 20 -2.98 5.68 -6.95
C LEU A 20 -3.09 4.58 -8.03
N PRO A 21 -2.06 3.73 -8.29
CA PRO A 21 -2.15 2.73 -9.36
C PRO A 21 -3.25 1.69 -9.14
N VAL A 22 -3.58 1.35 -7.89
CA VAL A 22 -4.66 0.40 -7.58
C VAL A 22 -6.02 0.95 -8.01
N TYR A 23 -6.23 2.28 -7.93
CA TYR A 23 -7.46 2.93 -8.44
C TYR A 23 -7.64 2.82 -9.94
N ILE A 24 -6.56 2.64 -10.69
CA ILE A 24 -6.60 2.54 -12.15
C ILE A 24 -6.76 1.07 -12.56
N HIS A 25 -5.93 0.21 -12.03
CA HIS A 25 -5.81 -1.18 -12.48
C HIS A 25 -6.88 -2.10 -11.90
N ALA A 26 -7.28 -1.91 -10.63
CA ALA A 26 -8.24 -2.81 -10.00
C ALA A 26 -9.65 -2.71 -10.61
N PRO A 27 -10.24 -1.51 -10.86
CA PRO A 27 -11.51 -1.42 -11.54
C PRO A 27 -11.45 -2.01 -12.95
N LYS A 28 -10.39 -1.70 -13.71
CA LYS A 28 -10.21 -2.26 -15.05
C LYS A 28 -10.20 -3.78 -15.02
N TYR A 29 -9.42 -4.39 -14.15
CA TYR A 29 -9.35 -5.84 -14.01
C TYR A 29 -10.73 -6.46 -13.71
N PHE A 30 -11.50 -5.89 -12.77
CA PHE A 30 -12.82 -6.40 -12.41
C PHE A 30 -13.88 -6.21 -13.50
N VAL A 31 -13.79 -5.14 -14.28
CA VAL A 31 -14.64 -4.95 -15.47
C VAL A 31 -14.31 -5.99 -16.53
N ASP A 32 -13.03 -6.17 -16.83
CA ASP A 32 -12.57 -7.06 -17.93
C ASP A 32 -12.79 -8.54 -17.59
N VAL A 33 -12.57 -8.95 -16.33
CA VAL A 33 -12.61 -10.37 -15.93
C VAL A 33 -13.99 -10.81 -15.44
N TYR A 34 -14.69 -9.95 -14.70
CA TYR A 34 -15.97 -10.31 -14.07
C TYR A 34 -17.19 -9.63 -14.69
N GLY A 35 -17.00 -8.73 -15.68
CA GLY A 35 -18.09 -8.02 -16.33
C GLY A 35 -18.84 -7.05 -15.40
N VAL A 36 -18.24 -6.62 -14.29
CA VAL A 36 -18.86 -5.68 -13.35
C VAL A 36 -18.92 -4.29 -13.99
N SER A 37 -20.05 -3.58 -13.82
CA SER A 37 -20.18 -2.25 -14.40
C SER A 37 -19.21 -1.25 -13.76
N LEU A 38 -18.60 -0.40 -14.57
CA LEU A 38 -17.70 0.66 -14.12
C LEU A 38 -18.42 1.63 -13.15
N MET A 39 -19.72 1.82 -13.33
CA MET A 39 -20.54 2.64 -12.44
C MET A 39 -20.62 2.04 -11.03
N SER A 40 -20.84 0.72 -10.91
CA SER A 40 -20.85 0.03 -9.62
C SER A 40 -19.49 0.09 -8.93
N MET A 41 -18.40 -0.05 -9.70
CA MET A 41 -17.04 0.12 -9.21
C MET A 41 -16.82 1.53 -8.65
N GLY A 42 -17.24 2.56 -9.38
CA GLY A 42 -17.15 3.95 -8.96
C GLY A 42 -17.90 4.21 -7.65
N PHE A 43 -19.12 3.66 -7.48
CA PHE A 43 -19.86 3.76 -6.21
C PHE A 43 -19.10 3.11 -5.04
N VAL A 44 -18.59 1.90 -5.22
CA VAL A 44 -17.80 1.23 -4.17
C VAL A 44 -16.57 2.08 -3.79
N MET A 45 -15.82 2.57 -4.76
CA MET A 45 -14.64 3.40 -4.52
C MET A 45 -15.00 4.72 -3.80
N PHE A 46 -16.11 5.34 -4.18
CA PHE A 46 -16.62 6.54 -3.52
C PHE A 46 -16.97 6.28 -2.04
N PHE A 47 -17.72 5.21 -1.76
CA PHE A 47 -18.05 4.86 -0.37
C PHE A 47 -16.84 4.49 0.46
N LEU A 48 -15.87 3.79 -0.11
CA LEU A 48 -14.60 3.50 0.57
C LEU A 48 -13.86 4.80 0.92
N ARG A 49 -13.85 5.80 0.03
CA ARG A 49 -13.26 7.11 0.34
C ARG A 49 -14.00 7.86 1.46
N LEU A 50 -15.32 7.74 1.54
CA LEU A 50 -16.06 8.27 2.68
C LEU A 50 -15.67 7.57 3.99
N ILE A 51 -15.47 6.25 3.95
CA ILE A 51 -15.02 5.48 5.12
C ILE A 51 -13.63 5.95 5.55
N ASP A 52 -12.71 6.19 4.61
CA ASP A 52 -11.34 6.66 4.89
C ASP A 52 -11.35 7.96 5.71
N VAL A 53 -12.28 8.90 5.41
CA VAL A 53 -12.39 10.18 6.15
C VAL A 53 -12.60 9.95 7.66
N PHE A 54 -13.37 8.93 8.03
CA PHE A 54 -13.61 8.58 9.43
C PHE A 54 -12.54 7.63 9.98
N GLN A 55 -12.02 6.76 9.14
CA GLN A 55 -11.05 5.74 9.49
C GLN A 55 -9.67 6.34 9.78
N ASP A 56 -9.19 7.29 9.00
CA ASP A 56 -7.84 7.86 9.13
C ASP A 56 -7.58 8.49 10.50
N PRO A 57 -8.48 9.31 11.09
CA PRO A 57 -8.31 9.78 12.46
C PRO A 57 -8.25 8.65 13.50
N LEU A 58 -9.08 7.60 13.34
CA LEU A 58 -9.06 6.43 14.22
C LEU A 58 -7.74 5.67 14.11
N LEU A 59 -7.24 5.47 12.89
CA LEU A 59 -5.95 4.85 12.63
C LEU A 59 -4.81 5.68 13.23
N GLY A 60 -4.89 7.00 13.24
CA GLY A 60 -3.95 7.90 13.91
C GLY A 60 -3.90 7.66 15.43
N VAL A 61 -5.08 7.53 16.06
CA VAL A 61 -5.16 7.18 17.49
C VAL A 61 -4.63 5.79 17.76
N ILE A 62 -4.95 4.80 16.92
CA ILE A 62 -4.43 3.44 17.05
C ILE A 62 -2.90 3.43 16.87
N ALA A 63 -2.37 4.15 15.90
CA ALA A 63 -0.94 4.25 15.65
C ALA A 63 -0.18 4.83 16.85
N SER A 64 -0.73 5.84 17.54
CA SER A 64 -0.15 6.39 18.76
C SER A 64 -0.20 5.43 19.94
N LYS A 65 -1.34 4.78 20.18
CA LYS A 65 -1.51 3.81 21.26
C LYS A 65 -0.67 2.53 21.06
N THR A 66 -0.45 2.13 19.83
CA THR A 66 0.32 0.93 19.47
C THR A 66 1.82 1.22 19.29
N ALA A 67 2.26 2.47 19.53
CA ALA A 67 3.67 2.87 19.44
C ALA A 67 4.61 1.96 20.24
N ARG A 68 4.16 1.53 21.43
CA ARG A 68 4.88 0.62 22.34
C ARG A 68 5.20 -0.76 21.75
N PHE A 69 4.47 -1.20 20.73
CA PHE A 69 4.69 -2.50 20.09
C PHE A 69 5.71 -2.45 18.96
N GLY A 70 6.44 -1.35 18.83
CA GLY A 70 7.54 -1.21 17.87
C GLY A 70 7.06 -1.33 16.41
N VAL A 71 7.60 -2.32 15.70
CA VAL A 71 7.35 -2.54 14.26
C VAL A 71 6.14 -3.42 13.99
N LEU A 72 5.65 -4.17 14.96
CA LEU A 72 4.57 -5.13 14.75
C LEU A 72 3.33 -4.50 14.09
N PRO A 73 2.81 -3.32 14.51
CA PRO A 73 1.66 -2.70 13.85
C PRO A 73 1.94 -2.32 12.39
N LEU A 74 3.16 -1.89 12.08
CA LEU A 74 3.58 -1.61 10.71
C LEU A 74 3.64 -2.90 9.87
N ALA A 75 4.18 -3.98 10.43
CA ALA A 75 4.22 -5.27 9.74
C ALA A 75 2.81 -5.81 9.44
N LEU A 76 1.87 -5.65 10.38
CA LEU A 76 0.47 -6.03 10.19
C LEU A 76 -0.21 -5.20 9.08
N SER A 77 0.07 -3.89 9.01
CA SER A 77 -0.48 -3.03 7.96
C SER A 77 0.07 -3.38 6.57
N VAL A 78 1.37 -3.65 6.47
CA VAL A 78 1.99 -4.13 5.21
C VAL A 78 1.44 -5.51 4.84
N GLY A 79 1.24 -6.40 5.81
CA GLY A 79 0.58 -7.68 5.62
C GLY A 79 -0.85 -7.55 5.08
N ALA A 80 -1.64 -6.63 5.64
CA ALA A 80 -2.99 -6.33 5.14
C ALA A 80 -2.98 -5.84 3.69
N MET A 81 -2.02 -4.97 3.32
CA MET A 81 -1.83 -4.53 1.93
C MET A 81 -1.51 -5.71 1.01
N CYS A 82 -0.59 -6.60 1.41
CA CYS A 82 -0.24 -7.79 0.63
C CYS A 82 -1.44 -8.73 0.44
N VAL A 83 -2.17 -9.01 1.51
CA VAL A 83 -3.40 -9.84 1.45
C VAL A 83 -4.42 -9.21 0.51
N GLY A 84 -4.70 -7.92 0.65
CA GLY A 84 -5.62 -7.20 -0.21
C GLY A 84 -5.20 -7.20 -1.68
N MET A 85 -3.90 -7.04 -1.98
CA MET A 85 -3.37 -7.09 -3.36
C MET A 85 -3.49 -8.49 -3.98
N ILE A 86 -3.22 -9.54 -3.20
CA ILE A 86 -3.40 -10.94 -3.65
C ILE A 86 -4.89 -11.22 -3.88
N MET A 87 -5.77 -10.78 -3.00
CA MET A 87 -7.22 -10.91 -3.17
C MET A 87 -7.72 -10.19 -4.42
N LEU A 88 -7.21 -8.98 -4.70
CA LEU A 88 -7.61 -8.21 -5.88
C LEU A 88 -7.22 -8.87 -7.19
N PHE A 89 -6.01 -9.41 -7.30
CA PHE A 89 -5.40 -9.73 -8.59
C PHE A 89 -4.99 -11.19 -8.77
N ALA A 90 -4.87 -11.98 -7.70
CA ALA A 90 -4.36 -13.35 -7.79
C ALA A 90 -5.38 -14.41 -7.37
N ILE A 91 -6.39 -14.07 -6.57
CA ILE A 91 -7.43 -15.01 -6.13
C ILE A 91 -8.72 -14.72 -6.87
N HIS A 92 -9.31 -15.76 -7.47
CA HIS A 92 -10.63 -15.65 -8.09
C HIS A 92 -11.68 -15.38 -7.02
N SER A 93 -12.64 -14.51 -7.32
CA SER A 93 -13.65 -14.09 -6.36
C SER A 93 -14.52 -15.29 -5.92
N PRO A 94 -14.51 -15.70 -4.63
CA PRO A 94 -15.33 -16.78 -4.11
C PRO A 94 -16.76 -16.35 -3.78
N ILE A 95 -17.05 -15.05 -3.82
CA ILE A 95 -18.33 -14.41 -3.53
C ILE A 95 -18.71 -13.46 -4.67
N SER A 96 -19.72 -12.62 -4.48
CA SER A 96 -20.04 -11.60 -5.47
C SER A 96 -18.80 -10.74 -5.79
N PRO A 97 -18.43 -10.57 -7.08
CA PRO A 97 -17.22 -9.84 -7.46
C PRO A 97 -17.15 -8.42 -6.90
N LEU A 98 -18.30 -7.73 -6.82
CA LEU A 98 -18.36 -6.36 -6.28
C LEU A 98 -18.03 -6.32 -4.79
N LEU A 99 -18.54 -7.28 -4.01
CA LEU A 99 -18.24 -7.37 -2.57
C LEU A 99 -16.79 -7.78 -2.34
N TRP A 100 -16.27 -8.71 -3.15
CA TRP A 100 -14.87 -9.11 -3.10
C TRP A 100 -13.93 -7.93 -3.37
N PHE A 101 -14.23 -7.15 -4.39
CA PHE A 101 -13.52 -5.93 -4.71
C PHE A 101 -13.54 -4.93 -3.53
N ALA A 102 -14.72 -4.71 -2.93
CA ALA A 102 -14.86 -3.79 -1.80
C ALA A 102 -14.01 -4.22 -0.59
N ILE A 103 -14.07 -5.50 -0.21
CA ILE A 103 -13.29 -6.05 0.92
C ILE A 103 -11.79 -5.96 0.64
N SER A 104 -11.37 -6.33 -0.56
CA SER A 104 -9.96 -6.31 -0.95
C SER A 104 -9.39 -4.90 -0.96
N LEU A 105 -10.12 -3.93 -1.54
CA LEU A 105 -9.72 -2.52 -1.51
C LEU A 105 -9.70 -1.95 -0.09
N PHE A 106 -10.69 -2.30 0.73
CA PHE A 106 -10.72 -1.86 2.13
C PHE A 106 -9.46 -2.31 2.87
N LEU A 107 -9.01 -3.57 2.68
CA LEU A 107 -7.76 -4.07 3.27
C LEU A 107 -6.53 -3.31 2.77
N VAL A 108 -6.44 -3.08 1.45
CA VAL A 108 -5.32 -2.34 0.87
C VAL A 108 -5.27 -0.92 1.42
N PHE A 109 -6.39 -0.20 1.43
CA PHE A 109 -6.42 1.20 1.85
C PHE A 109 -6.25 1.38 3.36
N SER A 110 -6.85 0.50 4.18
CA SER A 110 -6.63 0.51 5.63
C SER A 110 -5.16 0.25 5.97
N GLY A 111 -4.54 -0.74 5.31
CA GLY A 111 -3.12 -1.02 5.44
C GLY A 111 -2.25 0.15 4.97
N PHE A 112 -2.58 0.74 3.82
CA PHE A 112 -1.93 1.92 3.26
C PHE A 112 -1.98 3.12 4.23
N SER A 113 -3.17 3.51 4.68
CA SER A 113 -3.36 4.65 5.59
C SER A 113 -2.61 4.45 6.89
N PHE A 114 -2.69 3.27 7.50
CA PHE A 114 -1.94 2.99 8.72
C PHE A 114 -0.42 3.03 8.51
N ALA A 115 0.09 2.37 7.47
CA ALA A 115 1.51 2.38 7.15
C ALA A 115 2.02 3.81 6.87
N TYR A 116 1.23 4.60 6.16
CA TYR A 116 1.52 6.00 5.88
C TYR A 116 1.62 6.82 7.17
N ILE A 117 0.56 6.82 8.01
CA ILE A 117 0.51 7.56 9.29
C ILE A 117 1.68 7.13 10.19
N ARG A 118 1.90 5.82 10.32
CA ARG A 118 2.96 5.29 11.18
C ARG A 118 4.36 5.66 10.71
N SER A 119 4.61 5.61 9.41
CA SER A 119 5.91 5.97 8.83
C SER A 119 6.22 7.46 9.03
N TYR A 120 5.20 8.33 9.00
CA TYR A 120 5.37 9.77 9.28
C TYR A 120 5.64 10.02 10.76
N ALA A 121 4.89 9.41 11.66
CA ALA A 121 5.07 9.56 13.10
C ALA A 121 6.48 9.12 13.55
N GLN A 122 6.99 8.00 13.06
CA GLN A 122 8.33 7.51 13.40
C GLN A 122 9.46 8.41 12.88
N GLY A 123 9.29 8.99 11.70
CA GLY A 123 10.28 9.91 11.11
C GLY A 123 10.43 11.21 11.90
N LEU A 124 9.36 11.67 12.56
CA LEU A 124 9.39 12.95 13.32
C LEU A 124 10.06 12.82 14.68
N ILE A 125 9.98 11.66 15.34
CA ILE A 125 10.42 11.48 16.73
C ILE A 125 11.95 11.44 16.87
N ASN A 126 12.67 11.00 15.85
CA ASN A 126 14.09 10.64 15.97
C ASN A 126 15.07 11.57 15.24
N LEU A 127 14.58 12.64 14.60
CA LEU A 127 15.43 13.46 13.72
C LEU A 127 15.27 14.96 13.95
N GLY A 128 16.39 15.71 13.95
CA GLY A 128 16.38 17.17 13.95
C GLY A 128 15.80 17.80 12.66
N ALA A 129 15.43 19.08 12.70
CA ALA A 129 14.68 19.75 11.62
C ALA A 129 15.31 19.63 10.21
N GLN A 130 16.61 19.77 10.07
CA GLN A 130 17.30 19.60 8.76
C GLN A 130 17.24 18.15 8.26
N GLN A 131 17.28 17.18 9.17
CA GLN A 131 17.20 15.77 8.82
C GLN A 131 15.79 15.36 8.42
N GLN A 132 14.75 16.02 8.97
CA GLN A 132 13.35 15.82 8.59
C GLN A 132 13.11 16.24 7.13
N ILE A 133 13.68 17.36 6.68
CA ILE A 133 13.58 17.80 5.28
C ILE A 133 14.20 16.78 4.33
N LEU A 134 15.37 16.26 4.68
CA LEU A 134 16.05 15.26 3.85
C LEU A 134 15.29 13.92 3.82
N LEU A 135 14.73 13.51 4.96
CA LEU A 135 13.87 12.33 5.05
C LEU A 135 12.61 12.48 4.20
N ALA A 136 11.95 13.66 4.27
CA ALA A 136 10.79 13.96 3.46
C ALA A 136 11.10 13.82 1.95
N ARG A 137 12.22 14.39 1.50
CA ARG A 137 12.66 14.26 0.09
C ARG A 137 12.84 12.80 -0.34
N TRP A 138 13.52 11.99 0.45
CA TRP A 138 13.73 10.57 0.13
C TRP A 138 12.44 9.76 0.12
N ARG A 139 11.49 10.13 0.99
CA ARG A 139 10.15 9.52 0.99
C ARG A 139 9.37 9.89 -0.26
N GLU A 140 9.36 11.17 -0.64
CA GLU A 140 8.68 11.62 -1.87
C GLU A 140 9.28 10.95 -3.11
N VAL A 141 10.61 10.82 -3.20
CA VAL A 141 11.27 10.07 -4.27
C VAL A 141 10.81 8.61 -4.27
N GLY A 142 10.81 7.96 -3.10
CA GLY A 142 10.35 6.57 -2.97
C GLY A 142 8.89 6.42 -3.41
N THR A 143 7.99 7.25 -2.89
CA THR A 143 6.55 7.23 -3.23
C THR A 143 6.34 7.45 -4.72
N THR A 144 6.96 8.48 -5.30
CA THR A 144 6.83 8.79 -6.73
C THR A 144 7.32 7.64 -7.62
N LEU A 145 8.47 7.06 -7.31
CA LEU A 145 8.98 5.89 -8.03
C LEU A 145 8.03 4.69 -7.90
N GLY A 146 7.48 4.45 -6.71
CA GLY A 146 6.48 3.40 -6.47
C GLY A 146 5.23 3.59 -7.32
N ILE A 147 4.70 4.81 -7.38
CA ILE A 147 3.56 5.17 -8.23
C ILE A 147 3.88 4.92 -9.71
N CYS A 148 5.03 5.40 -10.20
CA CYS A 148 5.43 5.23 -11.60
C CYS A 148 5.57 3.75 -11.97
N VAL A 149 6.25 2.95 -11.14
CA VAL A 149 6.42 1.51 -11.38
C VAL A 149 5.06 0.81 -11.40
N ALA A 150 4.21 1.04 -10.42
CA ALA A 150 2.92 0.36 -10.32
C ALA A 150 1.88 0.87 -11.33
N ALA A 151 2.04 2.07 -11.89
CA ALA A 151 1.21 2.54 -13.01
C ALA A 151 1.53 1.81 -14.32
N ILE A 152 2.79 1.45 -14.55
CA ILE A 152 3.26 0.89 -15.83
C ILE A 152 3.38 -0.63 -15.77
N LEU A 153 3.88 -1.18 -14.67
CA LEU A 153 4.28 -2.58 -14.55
C LEU A 153 3.15 -3.59 -14.84
N PRO A 154 1.89 -3.41 -14.33
CA PRO A 154 0.82 -4.35 -14.65
C PRO A 154 0.56 -4.46 -16.15
N THR A 155 0.59 -3.33 -16.85
CA THR A 155 0.37 -3.29 -18.29
C THR A 155 1.51 -3.99 -19.06
N LEU A 156 2.77 -3.79 -18.65
CA LEU A 156 3.90 -4.48 -19.25
C LEU A 156 3.86 -5.99 -19.00
N LEU A 157 3.47 -6.41 -17.79
CA LEU A 157 3.32 -7.83 -17.46
C LEU A 157 2.23 -8.51 -18.27
N LEU A 158 1.15 -7.80 -18.60
CA LEU A 158 0.09 -8.32 -19.48
C LEU A 158 0.54 -8.55 -20.92
N LEU A 159 1.56 -7.80 -21.41
CA LEU A 159 2.14 -8.05 -22.73
C LEU A 159 2.93 -9.37 -22.78
N VAL A 160 3.42 -9.82 -21.65
CA VAL A 160 4.26 -11.04 -21.54
C VAL A 160 3.44 -12.25 -21.12
N SER A 161 2.42 -12.07 -20.28
CA SER A 161 1.62 -13.15 -19.73
C SER A 161 0.17 -12.75 -19.48
N PRO A 162 -0.80 -13.64 -19.77
CA PRO A 162 -2.21 -13.40 -19.42
C PRO A 162 -2.43 -13.17 -17.91
N ASN A 163 -1.54 -13.70 -17.07
CA ASN A 163 -1.58 -13.57 -15.62
C ASN A 163 -0.82 -12.33 -15.10
N GLY A 164 -0.63 -11.29 -15.91
CA GLY A 164 0.16 -10.12 -15.57
C GLY A 164 -0.27 -9.42 -14.28
N TYR A 165 -1.56 -9.34 -13.98
CA TYR A 165 -2.06 -8.77 -12.73
C TYR A 165 -1.70 -9.62 -11.50
N SER A 166 -1.80 -10.96 -11.60
CA SER A 166 -1.38 -11.85 -10.51
C SER A 166 0.13 -11.76 -10.26
N SER A 167 0.92 -11.68 -11.34
CA SER A 167 2.37 -11.47 -11.26
C SER A 167 2.72 -10.14 -10.58
N PHE A 168 1.96 -9.08 -10.87
CA PHE A 168 2.12 -7.78 -10.21
C PHE A 168 1.84 -7.87 -8.70
N ALA A 169 0.77 -8.57 -8.27
CA ALA A 169 0.46 -8.74 -6.86
C ALA A 169 1.58 -9.49 -6.11
N ILE A 170 2.13 -10.55 -6.72
CA ILE A 170 3.26 -11.29 -6.14
C ILE A 170 4.50 -10.40 -6.05
N PHE A 171 4.83 -9.67 -7.11
CA PHE A 171 5.94 -8.72 -7.14
C PHE A 171 5.81 -7.66 -6.05
N PHE A 172 4.60 -7.09 -5.88
CA PHE A 172 4.29 -6.17 -4.80
C PHE A 172 4.60 -6.78 -3.42
N CYS A 173 4.14 -8.00 -3.16
CA CYS A 173 4.37 -8.69 -1.89
C CYS A 173 5.86 -8.93 -1.62
N ILE A 174 6.63 -9.33 -2.63
CA ILE A 174 8.08 -9.53 -2.49
C ILE A 174 8.76 -8.22 -2.09
N ILE A 175 8.48 -7.13 -2.80
CA ILE A 175 9.07 -5.82 -2.48
C ILE A 175 8.61 -5.32 -1.11
N ALA A 176 7.34 -5.54 -0.75
CA ALA A 176 6.82 -5.16 0.56
C ALA A 176 7.53 -5.90 1.70
N LEU A 177 7.81 -7.19 1.54
CA LEU A 177 8.58 -7.97 2.50
C LEU A 177 10.03 -7.49 2.60
N VAL A 178 10.69 -7.22 1.47
CA VAL A 178 12.06 -6.66 1.46
C VAL A 178 12.11 -5.31 2.17
N ALA A 179 11.15 -4.41 1.87
CA ALA A 179 11.07 -3.11 2.52
C ALA A 179 10.83 -3.23 4.03
N LEU A 180 9.98 -4.18 4.44
CA LEU A 180 9.72 -4.45 5.86
C LEU A 180 10.98 -4.95 6.57
N VAL A 181 11.72 -5.89 5.99
CA VAL A 181 13.00 -6.39 6.53
C VAL A 181 14.01 -5.24 6.65
N HIS A 182 14.09 -4.35 5.67
CA HIS A 182 14.94 -3.16 5.74
C HIS A 182 14.58 -2.25 6.91
N VAL A 183 13.29 -2.05 7.19
CA VAL A 183 12.83 -1.24 8.33
C VAL A 183 13.10 -1.96 9.66
N LEU A 184 12.86 -3.27 9.72
CA LEU A 184 13.11 -4.09 10.92
C LEU A 184 14.58 -4.04 11.35
N SER A 185 15.50 -4.09 10.40
CA SER A 185 16.94 -4.05 10.70
C SER A 185 17.43 -2.72 11.28
N LEU A 186 16.58 -1.65 11.33
CA LEU A 186 16.85 -0.38 12.03
C LEU A 186 16.58 -0.43 13.53
N ILE A 187 15.70 -1.31 13.97
CA ILE A 187 15.18 -1.31 15.33
C ILE A 187 15.98 -2.26 16.21
N HIS A 188 16.71 -3.17 15.59
CA HIS A 188 17.63 -4.09 16.28
C HIS A 188 19.08 -3.56 16.44
N ILE A 189 19.35 -2.30 16.08
CA ILE A 189 20.62 -1.59 16.32
C ILE A 189 20.37 -0.44 17.29
#